data_bdf2924264875bf73739976f2d4b8007
#
_entry.id   bdf2924264875bf73739976f2d4b8007
#
_cell.length_a   1.000
_cell.length_b   1.000
_cell.length_c   1.000
_cell.angle_alpha   90.00
_cell.angle_beta   90.00
_cell.angle_gamma   90.00
#
_symmetry.space_group_name_H-M   'P 1'
#
loop_
_entity.id
_entity.type
_entity.pdbx_description
1 polymer ?
#
loop_
_entity_poly.entity_id
_entity_poly.type
_entity_poly.pdbx_seq_one_letter_code
_entity_poly.pdbx_strand_id
1 'polypeptide(L)'
;MRDVMSIRELAAVERQHDRILRLSFPEGDGPDATLLVNTLEASERLSRPFEYRLELLSDDVHIHVKDLLGRMLCVELVRADGTLRHFTGRGFRFGLARVGGGLAYHEARLGPWLNYLSLRKDNYLFHEATLYDRTRSWRRSASNGPVRRRASSNSIPTRWARHWN
;
A
#
# COMPACT_ATOMS: atom_id res chain seq x y z
N MET A 1 6.23 -30.13 -4.09
CA MET A 1 7.58 -29.73 -3.75
C MET A 1 7.41 -28.82 -2.55
N ARG A 2 7.77 -29.27 -1.34
CA ARG A 2 7.61 -28.45 -0.12
C ARG A 2 8.79 -27.48 -0.07
N ASP A 3 8.51 -26.20 -0.19
CA ASP A 3 9.51 -25.17 0.07
C ASP A 3 9.99 -25.32 1.52
N VAL A 4 11.25 -25.63 1.66
CA VAL A 4 11.91 -25.70 2.97
C VAL A 4 12.19 -24.26 3.36
N MET A 5 11.35 -23.70 4.26
CA MET A 5 11.60 -22.39 4.87
C MET A 5 13.02 -22.36 5.45
N SER A 6 13.74 -21.29 5.16
CA SER A 6 15.09 -21.12 5.68
C SER A 6 15.04 -20.94 7.20
N ILE A 7 16.13 -21.31 7.91
CA ILE A 7 16.24 -21.13 9.37
C ILE A 7 16.03 -19.67 9.77
N ARG A 8 16.39 -18.71 8.91
CA ARG A 8 16.16 -17.29 9.11
C ARG A 8 14.67 -16.91 9.07
N GLU A 9 13.92 -17.49 8.14
CA GLU A 9 12.46 -17.29 8.03
C GLU A 9 11.73 -17.89 9.24
N LEU A 10 12.13 -19.08 9.68
CA LEU A 10 11.60 -19.69 10.91
C LEU A 10 11.89 -18.82 12.14
N ALA A 11 13.11 -18.31 12.31
CA ALA A 11 13.46 -17.44 13.43
C ALA A 11 12.73 -16.08 13.36
N ALA A 12 12.44 -15.56 12.18
CA ALA A 12 11.65 -14.34 12.00
C ALA A 12 10.17 -14.56 12.35
N VAL A 13 9.59 -15.70 11.96
CA VAL A 13 8.23 -16.10 12.31
C VAL A 13 8.09 -16.31 13.83
N GLU A 14 9.02 -17.00 14.47
CA GLU A 14 9.01 -17.18 15.92
C GLU A 14 9.12 -15.84 16.67
N ARG A 15 10.00 -14.94 16.23
CA ARG A 15 10.13 -13.60 16.84
C ARG A 15 8.87 -12.75 16.72
N GLN A 16 8.06 -12.94 15.68
CA GLN A 16 6.79 -12.25 15.54
C GLN A 16 5.66 -12.92 16.33
N HIS A 17 5.71 -14.23 16.54
CA HIS A 17 4.60 -14.99 17.14
C HIS A 17 4.30 -14.56 18.59
N ASP A 18 5.32 -14.21 19.36
CA ASP A 18 5.18 -13.78 20.76
C ASP A 18 4.97 -12.26 20.92
N ARG A 19 4.86 -11.51 19.81
CA ARG A 19 4.66 -10.06 19.84
C ARG A 19 3.19 -9.70 19.83
N ILE A 20 2.87 -8.60 20.53
CA ILE A 20 1.53 -7.99 20.54
C ILE A 20 1.21 -7.40 19.15
N LEU A 21 2.22 -6.88 18.43
CA LEU A 21 2.10 -6.37 17.06
C LEU A 21 2.87 -7.29 16.11
N ARG A 22 2.16 -7.79 15.11
CA ARG A 22 2.71 -8.68 14.08
C ARG A 22 2.53 -8.04 12.71
N LEU A 23 3.54 -8.13 11.84
CA LEU A 23 3.48 -7.65 10.47
C LEU A 23 3.35 -8.84 9.52
N SER A 24 2.44 -8.73 8.57
CA SER A 24 2.30 -9.70 7.49
C SER A 24 2.07 -8.98 6.14
N PHE A 25 2.40 -9.69 5.07
CA PHE A 25 2.17 -9.26 3.69
C PHE A 25 1.17 -10.23 3.06
N PRO A 26 -0.13 -9.86 3.02
CA PRO A 26 -1.19 -10.77 2.57
C PRO A 26 -1.04 -11.24 1.12
N GLU A 27 -0.37 -10.45 0.28
CA GLU A 27 -0.12 -10.78 -1.12
C GLU A 27 1.17 -11.63 -1.31
N GLY A 28 1.92 -11.92 -0.22
CA GLY A 28 3.15 -12.72 -0.25
C GLY A 28 4.33 -12.03 -0.93
N ASP A 29 4.26 -10.71 -1.10
CA ASP A 29 5.18 -9.89 -1.87
C ASP A 29 6.02 -8.95 -1.00
N GLY A 30 6.23 -9.32 0.26
CA GLY A 30 7.07 -8.59 1.21
C GLY A 30 8.56 -8.60 0.82
N PRO A 31 9.36 -7.71 1.40
CA PRO A 31 10.80 -7.69 1.19
C PRO A 31 11.46 -8.94 1.79
N ASP A 32 12.58 -9.34 1.21
CA ASP A 32 13.44 -10.40 1.75
C ASP A 32 14.28 -9.88 2.94
N ALA A 33 13.57 -9.32 3.92
CA ALA A 33 14.16 -8.75 5.14
C ALA A 33 13.22 -8.95 6.32
N THR A 34 13.78 -9.16 7.51
CA THR A 34 12.99 -9.22 8.73
C THR A 34 12.53 -7.83 9.12
N LEU A 35 11.21 -7.61 9.13
CA LEU A 35 10.58 -6.39 9.59
C LEU A 35 9.70 -6.68 10.81
N LEU A 36 9.94 -5.99 11.90
CA LEU A 36 9.18 -6.10 13.14
C LEU A 36 8.49 -4.77 13.44
N VAL A 37 7.21 -4.78 13.79
CA VAL A 37 6.52 -3.56 14.21
C VAL A 37 6.97 -3.17 15.61
N ASN A 38 7.47 -1.94 15.76
CA ASN A 38 7.81 -1.34 17.04
C ASN A 38 6.65 -0.50 17.58
N THR A 39 6.11 0.40 16.74
CA THR A 39 4.96 1.22 17.09
C THR A 39 3.93 1.25 15.97
N LEU A 40 2.67 1.42 16.36
CA LEU A 40 1.54 1.62 15.47
C LEU A 40 0.72 2.82 15.97
N GLU A 41 0.61 3.85 15.14
CA GLU A 41 -0.36 4.92 15.30
C GLU A 41 -1.47 4.77 14.26
N ALA A 42 -2.69 4.52 14.69
CA ALA A 42 -3.83 4.33 13.80
C ALA A 42 -4.82 5.49 13.93
N SER A 43 -5.13 6.14 12.81
CA SER A 43 -6.16 7.18 12.72
C SER A 43 -7.25 6.74 11.75
N GLU A 44 -8.43 6.51 12.30
CA GLU A 44 -9.63 6.12 11.54
C GLU A 44 -10.74 7.12 11.85
N ARG A 45 -11.39 7.66 10.82
CA ARG A 45 -12.49 8.62 10.97
C ARG A 45 -13.57 8.35 9.93
N LEU A 46 -14.82 8.61 10.30
CA LEU A 46 -15.93 8.53 9.37
C LEU A 46 -15.74 9.53 8.22
N SER A 47 -16.00 9.09 6.99
CA SER A 47 -15.91 9.90 5.77
C SER A 47 -14.52 10.48 5.46
N ARG A 48 -13.47 9.93 6.03
CA ARG A 48 -12.08 10.28 5.71
C ARG A 48 -11.24 9.02 5.47
N PRO A 49 -10.22 9.10 4.61
CA PRO A 49 -9.25 8.01 4.49
C PRO A 49 -8.58 7.76 5.85
N PHE A 50 -8.42 6.48 6.18
CA PHE A 50 -7.60 6.11 7.33
C PHE A 50 -6.12 6.32 7.04
N GLU A 51 -5.32 6.53 8.09
CA GLU A 51 -3.86 6.59 8.02
C GLU A 51 -3.29 5.77 9.18
N TYR A 52 -2.37 4.85 8.87
CA TYR A 52 -1.58 4.13 9.86
C TYR A 52 -0.12 4.51 9.70
N ARG A 53 0.52 4.90 10.78
CA ARG A 53 1.95 5.17 10.86
C ARG A 53 2.61 4.06 11.64
N LEU A 54 3.64 3.50 11.07
CA LEU A 54 4.40 2.40 11.63
C LEU A 54 5.84 2.83 11.84
N GLU A 55 6.42 2.48 12.98
CA GLU A 55 7.86 2.35 13.12
C GLU A 55 8.20 0.87 13.05
N LEU A 56 9.09 0.51 12.14
CA LEU A 56 9.50 -0.85 11.86
C LEU A 56 10.97 -1.01 12.23
N LEU A 57 11.32 -2.13 12.86
CA LEU A 57 12.68 -2.53 13.18
C LEU A 57 13.18 -3.55 12.17
N SER A 58 14.41 -3.42 11.75
CA SER A 58 15.11 -4.39 10.91
C SER A 58 16.58 -4.50 11.30
N ASP A 59 17.19 -5.61 10.98
CA ASP A 59 18.65 -5.80 10.98
C ASP A 59 19.28 -5.30 9.67
N ASP A 60 18.45 -5.04 8.63
CA ASP A 60 18.88 -4.51 7.34
C ASP A 60 18.59 -3.01 7.21
N VAL A 61 19.65 -2.23 6.97
CA VAL A 61 19.60 -0.77 6.73
C VAL A 61 19.22 -0.46 5.27
N HIS A 62 19.43 -1.42 4.36
CA HIS A 62 19.36 -1.20 2.91
C HIS A 62 18.05 -1.64 2.26
N ILE A 63 16.98 -1.79 3.04
CA ILE A 63 15.67 -2.14 2.49
C ILE A 63 15.24 -1.06 1.49
N HIS A 64 14.98 -1.48 0.27
CA HIS A 64 14.59 -0.55 -0.78
C HIS A 64 13.16 -0.05 -0.60
N VAL A 65 12.96 1.24 -0.78
CA VAL A 65 11.64 1.88 -0.71
C VAL A 65 10.61 1.19 -1.66
N LYS A 66 11.08 0.70 -2.80
CA LYS A 66 10.26 0.02 -3.80
C LYS A 66 9.65 -1.30 -3.31
N ASP A 67 10.28 -1.93 -2.33
CA ASP A 67 9.84 -3.23 -1.83
C ASP A 67 8.60 -3.13 -0.93
N LEU A 68 8.30 -1.91 -0.44
CA LEU A 68 7.14 -1.65 0.41
C LEU A 68 6.12 -0.69 -0.23
N LEU A 69 6.54 0.19 -1.14
CA LEU A 69 5.60 1.10 -1.80
C LEU A 69 4.61 0.34 -2.67
N GLY A 70 3.32 0.60 -2.45
CA GLY A 70 2.24 -0.03 -3.17
C GLY A 70 1.85 -1.42 -2.66
N ARG A 71 2.69 -2.06 -1.83
CA ARG A 71 2.41 -3.37 -1.25
C ARG A 71 1.29 -3.28 -0.23
N MET A 72 0.58 -4.40 -0.05
CA MET A 72 -0.41 -4.52 1.00
C MET A 72 0.26 -5.04 2.26
N LEU A 73 0.17 -4.25 3.33
CA LEU A 73 0.66 -4.61 4.65
C LEU A 73 -0.52 -4.79 5.59
N CYS A 74 -0.43 -5.78 6.45
CA CYS A 74 -1.37 -6.03 7.53
C CYS A 74 -0.62 -6.05 8.86
N VAL A 75 -1.02 -5.19 9.78
CA VAL A 75 -0.55 -5.24 11.18
C VAL A 75 -1.66 -5.86 12.00
N GLU A 76 -1.32 -6.94 12.69
CA GLU A 76 -2.21 -7.64 13.63
C GLU A 76 -1.88 -7.20 15.05
N LEU A 77 -2.86 -6.71 15.76
CA LEU A 77 -2.80 -6.40 17.19
C LEU A 77 -3.46 -7.52 17.97
N VAL A 78 -2.69 -8.20 18.80
CA VAL A 78 -3.20 -9.21 19.75
C VAL A 78 -3.82 -8.47 20.95
N ARG A 79 -5.12 -8.63 21.16
CA ARG A 79 -5.82 -8.04 22.29
C ARG A 79 -5.65 -8.88 23.55
N ALA A 80 -6.01 -8.32 24.71
CA ALA A 80 -5.93 -8.99 25.99
C ALA A 80 -6.80 -10.26 26.09
N ASP A 81 -7.87 -10.33 25.31
CA ASP A 81 -8.76 -11.51 25.18
C ASP A 81 -8.24 -12.55 24.17
N GLY A 82 -7.06 -12.33 23.58
CA GLY A 82 -6.48 -13.20 22.54
C GLY A 82 -7.04 -12.99 21.16
N THR A 83 -8.05 -12.11 20.97
CA THR A 83 -8.56 -11.79 19.63
C THR A 83 -7.60 -10.90 18.85
N LEU A 84 -7.65 -10.99 17.53
CA LEU A 84 -6.81 -10.18 16.64
C LEU A 84 -7.61 -9.01 16.09
N ARG A 85 -6.99 -7.82 16.11
CA ARG A 85 -7.45 -6.68 15.32
C ARG A 85 -6.47 -6.43 14.17
N HIS A 86 -7.00 -6.35 12.95
CA HIS A 86 -6.21 -6.15 11.74
C HIS A 86 -6.26 -4.70 11.28
N PHE A 87 -5.08 -4.15 10.99
CA PHE A 87 -4.89 -2.84 10.39
C PHE A 87 -4.25 -3.05 9.03
N THR A 88 -5.07 -3.10 8.00
CA THR A 88 -4.62 -3.42 6.63
C THR A 88 -4.64 -2.18 5.75
N GLY A 89 -3.54 -1.93 5.03
CA GLY A 89 -3.42 -0.80 4.12
C GLY A 89 -2.30 -0.97 3.11
N ARG A 90 -2.29 -0.11 2.10
CA ARG A 90 -1.17 -0.07 1.15
C ARG A 90 -0.11 0.91 1.62
N GLY A 91 1.17 0.57 1.37
CA GLY A 91 2.30 1.43 1.69
C GLY A 91 2.38 2.63 0.75
N PHE A 92 2.32 3.85 1.31
CA PHE A 92 2.45 5.10 0.56
C PHE A 92 3.77 5.82 0.83
N ARG A 93 4.38 5.53 1.97
CA ARG A 93 5.68 6.06 2.35
C ARG A 93 6.46 4.98 3.08
N PHE A 94 7.73 4.90 2.78
CA PHE A 94 8.69 4.09 3.50
C PHE A 94 10.05 4.77 3.47
N GLY A 95 10.80 4.67 4.55
CA GLY A 95 12.16 5.19 4.60
C GLY A 95 12.85 4.91 5.90
N LEU A 96 14.17 4.96 5.88
CA LEU A 96 15.00 4.85 7.08
C LEU A 96 14.82 6.14 7.92
N ALA A 97 14.45 5.97 9.18
CA ALA A 97 14.30 7.08 10.12
C ALA A 97 15.58 7.30 10.94
N ARG A 98 16.15 6.22 11.47
CA ARG A 98 17.37 6.26 12.28
C ARG A 98 18.02 4.90 12.36
N VAL A 99 19.29 4.87 12.79
CA VAL A 99 20.03 3.65 13.13
C VAL A 99 20.50 3.78 14.57
N GLY A 100 20.35 2.74 15.35
CA GLY A 100 20.79 2.73 16.74
C GLY A 100 20.71 1.35 17.36
N GLY A 101 21.64 1.02 18.26
CA GLY A 101 21.67 -0.27 18.94
C GLY A 101 21.84 -1.49 18.02
N GLY A 102 22.47 -1.32 16.85
CA GLY A 102 22.64 -2.39 15.86
C GLY A 102 21.37 -2.69 15.05
N LEU A 103 20.32 -1.84 15.15
CA LEU A 103 19.06 -1.97 14.42
C LEU A 103 18.80 -0.74 13.57
N ALA A 104 18.14 -0.95 12.43
CA ALA A 104 17.57 0.08 11.59
C ALA A 104 16.11 0.30 11.98
N TYR A 105 15.74 1.56 12.13
CA TYR A 105 14.36 1.99 12.38
C TYR A 105 13.82 2.62 11.10
N HIS A 106 12.79 2.01 10.56
CA HIS A 106 12.13 2.49 9.35
C HIS A 106 10.76 3.07 9.68
N GLU A 107 10.38 4.16 9.02
CA GLU A 107 9.04 4.71 9.08
C GLU A 107 8.25 4.26 7.85
N ALA A 108 7.03 3.76 8.08
CA ALA A 108 6.10 3.43 7.01
C ALA A 108 4.75 4.11 7.26
N ARG A 109 4.09 4.54 6.16
CA ARG A 109 2.70 5.04 6.21
C ARG A 109 1.83 4.21 5.32
N LEU A 110 0.73 3.73 5.90
CA LEU A 110 -0.27 2.94 5.21
C LEU A 110 -1.55 3.74 5.06
N GLY A 111 -2.28 3.48 4.00
CA GLY A 111 -3.59 4.07 3.75
C GLY A 111 -4.43 3.24 2.79
N PRO A 112 -5.68 3.66 2.52
CA PRO A 112 -6.53 2.99 1.56
C PRO A 112 -6.03 3.22 0.13
N TRP A 113 -6.35 2.29 -0.78
CA TRP A 113 -6.05 2.43 -2.20
C TRP A 113 -6.56 3.77 -2.80
N LEU A 114 -7.60 4.35 -2.20
CA LEU A 114 -8.19 5.62 -2.60
C LEU A 114 -7.18 6.78 -2.61
N ASN A 115 -6.13 6.70 -1.76
CA ASN A 115 -5.07 7.71 -1.71
C ASN A 115 -4.27 7.80 -3.03
N TYR A 116 -4.28 6.75 -3.88
CA TYR A 116 -3.66 6.82 -5.21
C TYR A 116 -4.35 7.82 -6.14
N LEU A 117 -5.63 8.12 -5.90
CA LEU A 117 -6.35 9.12 -6.69
C LEU A 117 -5.78 10.52 -6.48
N SER A 118 -5.25 10.81 -5.28
CA SER A 118 -4.61 12.10 -4.99
C SER A 118 -3.30 12.32 -5.75
N LEU A 119 -2.65 11.24 -6.20
CA LEU A 119 -1.42 11.29 -6.97
C LEU A 119 -1.65 11.50 -8.48
N ARG A 120 -2.89 11.52 -8.91
CA ARG A 120 -3.28 11.70 -10.31
C ARG A 120 -4.12 12.94 -10.49
N LYS A 121 -3.85 13.67 -11.56
CA LYS A 121 -4.74 14.71 -12.11
C LYS A 121 -5.24 14.20 -13.45
N ASP A 122 -6.46 13.70 -13.49
CA ASP A 122 -7.09 13.21 -14.70
C ASP A 122 -8.49 13.80 -14.82
N ASN A 123 -8.83 14.26 -16.03
CA ASN A 123 -10.19 14.66 -16.38
C ASN A 123 -10.82 13.52 -17.17
N TYR A 124 -11.78 12.84 -16.57
CA TYR A 124 -12.55 11.78 -17.21
C TYR A 124 -13.99 12.22 -17.42
N LEU A 125 -14.46 12.16 -18.66
CA LEU A 125 -15.87 12.22 -18.99
C LEU A 125 -16.42 10.78 -18.99
N PHE A 126 -17.37 10.53 -18.12
CA PHE A 126 -18.07 9.25 -18.07
C PHE A 126 -19.44 9.44 -18.76
N HIS A 127 -19.60 8.88 -19.95
CA HIS A 127 -20.90 8.77 -20.61
C HIS A 127 -21.59 7.47 -20.13
N GLU A 128 -22.85 7.59 -19.74
CA GLU A 128 -23.73 6.44 -19.42
C GLU A 128 -23.16 5.41 -18.42
N ALA A 129 -22.27 5.87 -17.53
CA ALA A 129 -21.64 5.00 -16.54
C ALA A 129 -22.24 5.21 -15.15
N THR A 130 -22.51 4.11 -14.46
CA THR A 130 -22.96 4.14 -13.06
C THR A 130 -21.83 4.56 -12.14
N LEU A 131 -22.15 4.98 -10.91
CA LEU A 131 -21.15 5.30 -9.89
C LEU A 131 -20.23 4.08 -9.59
N TYR A 132 -20.78 2.88 -9.66
CA TYR A 132 -20.05 1.64 -9.48
C TYR A 132 -19.00 1.41 -10.58
N ASP A 133 -19.35 1.66 -11.84
CA ASP A 133 -18.44 1.52 -12.97
C ASP A 133 -17.28 2.51 -12.89
N ARG A 134 -17.57 3.74 -12.42
CA ARG A 134 -16.55 4.78 -12.18
C ARG A 134 -15.53 4.34 -11.13
N THR A 135 -16.00 3.86 -9.98
CA THR A 135 -15.10 3.42 -8.91
C THR A 135 -14.26 2.20 -9.32
N ARG A 136 -14.85 1.28 -10.09
CA ARG A 136 -14.14 0.10 -10.61
C ARG A 136 -13.06 0.46 -11.63
N SER A 137 -13.32 1.44 -12.51
CA SER A 137 -12.33 1.91 -13.48
C SER A 137 -11.16 2.60 -12.80
N TRP A 138 -11.40 3.41 -11.80
CA TRP A 138 -10.35 4.05 -11.00
C TRP A 138 -9.48 3.06 -10.24
N ARG A 139 -10.09 2.02 -9.68
CA ARG A 139 -9.36 0.96 -8.97
C ARG A 139 -8.38 0.23 -9.91
N ARG A 140 -8.80 -0.10 -11.13
CA ARG A 140 -7.95 -0.71 -12.16
C ARG A 140 -6.82 0.21 -12.60
N SER A 141 -7.10 1.50 -12.75
CA SER A 141 -6.10 2.51 -13.09
C SER A 141 -5.07 2.72 -11.99
N ALA A 142 -5.45 2.59 -10.73
CA ALA A 142 -4.55 2.73 -9.59
C ALA A 142 -3.60 1.53 -9.44
N SER A 143 -4.04 0.31 -9.83
CA SER A 143 -3.24 -0.92 -9.74
C SER A 143 -2.23 -1.08 -10.86
N ASN A 144 -2.44 -0.44 -12.02
CA ASN A 144 -1.64 -0.68 -13.24
C ASN A 144 -0.51 0.33 -13.49
N GLY A 145 -0.03 1.09 -12.49
CA GLY A 145 1.06 2.05 -12.69
C GLY A 145 0.73 3.14 -13.74
N PRO A 146 1.68 3.97 -14.19
CA PRO A 146 1.44 4.98 -15.22
C PRO A 146 1.17 4.28 -16.56
N VAL A 147 -0.10 4.24 -16.96
CA VAL A 147 -0.49 3.81 -18.30
C VAL A 147 0.15 4.77 -19.30
N ARG A 148 1.13 4.28 -20.08
CA ARG A 148 1.58 4.97 -21.28
C ARG A 148 0.34 5.22 -22.14
N ARG A 149 -0.05 6.48 -22.28
CA ARG A 149 -1.10 6.89 -23.22
C ARG A 149 -0.66 6.43 -24.60
N ARG A 150 -1.33 5.42 -25.14
CA ARG A 150 -1.37 5.24 -26.58
C ARG A 150 -2.24 6.39 -27.07
N ALA A 151 -1.64 7.34 -27.77
CA ALA A 151 -2.39 8.37 -28.47
C ALA A 151 -3.29 7.63 -29.48
N SER A 152 -4.57 7.48 -29.14
CA SER A 152 -5.56 7.13 -30.15
C SER A 152 -5.80 8.41 -30.92
N SER A 153 -5.35 8.43 -32.16
CA SER A 153 -5.74 9.39 -33.17
C SER A 153 -7.24 9.23 -33.47
N ASN A 154 -8.09 9.70 -32.60
CA ASN A 154 -9.48 9.96 -32.94
C ASN A 154 -9.53 11.37 -33.53
N SER A 155 -9.42 11.43 -34.84
CA SER A 155 -9.87 12.58 -35.65
C SER A 155 -11.27 13.00 -35.17
N ILE A 156 -11.33 14.20 -34.62
CA ILE A 156 -12.58 14.89 -34.34
C ILE A 156 -13.32 15.05 -35.69
N PRO A 157 -14.55 14.57 -35.84
CA PRO A 157 -15.31 14.87 -37.06
C PRO A 157 -15.56 16.38 -37.13
N THR A 158 -15.01 17.00 -38.13
CA THR A 158 -15.15 18.42 -38.46
C THR A 158 -16.58 18.77 -38.94
N ARG A 159 -17.62 18.48 -38.14
CA ARG A 159 -19.01 18.75 -38.50
C ARG A 159 -19.65 19.93 -37.75
N TRP A 160 -18.94 20.63 -36.89
CA TRP A 160 -19.50 21.72 -36.07
C TRP A 160 -18.95 23.12 -36.41
N ALA A 161 -18.24 23.26 -37.53
CA ALA A 161 -17.66 24.57 -37.96
C ALA A 161 -18.52 25.36 -38.95
N ARG A 162 -19.82 25.17 -39.00
CA ARG A 162 -20.71 25.99 -39.84
C ARG A 162 -22.00 26.30 -39.10
N HIS A 163 -21.98 27.27 -38.22
CA HIS A 163 -23.14 28.09 -37.83
C HIS A 163 -22.74 29.09 -36.74
N TRP A 164 -21.86 30.03 -37.08
CA TRP A 164 -21.79 31.35 -36.44
C TRP A 164 -21.26 32.32 -37.49
N ASN A 165 -22.17 32.94 -38.22
CA ASN A 165 -22.09 34.26 -38.80
C ASN A 165 -23.28 35.05 -38.28
#